data_c1a64660f375437e20f1485624e263c7
#
_entry.id   c1a64660f375437e20f1485624e263c7
#
_cell.length_a   1.000
_cell.length_b   1.000
_cell.length_c   1.000
_cell.angle_alpha   90.00
_cell.angle_beta   90.00
_cell.angle_gamma   90.00
#
_symmetry.space_group_name_H-M   'P 1'
#
loop_
_entity.id
_entity.type
_entity.pdbx_description
1 polymer ?
#
loop_
_entity_poly.entity_id
_entity_poly.type
_entity_poly.pdbx_seq_one_letter_code
_entity_poly.pdbx_strand_id
1 'polypeptide(L)'
;MGLASVLLVLSPFTQINTPYPSTAYLKGYLEAKGVRAGQADLGIETILTLFSTQGLGELFAEIERRKGKYPAKVRGMLANKQRYIDTITAVVAFLQGKNDPLAYRICNQDYLPESDRGSQNEEELEWAFGTSGLRDKARYLATLYLEDLCDLIRETIDPDFGFSRYAEHLGRCASSFDEIEEALQKPFSFIDRMTQP
;
A
#
# COMPACT_ATOMS: atom_id res chain seq x y z
N MET A 1 -18.03 -35.76 15.08
CA MET A 1 -18.52 -34.54 14.39
C MET A 1 -17.38 -33.55 14.37
N GLY A 2 -16.78 -33.29 13.21
CA GLY A 2 -15.76 -32.24 13.09
C GLY A 2 -16.42 -30.88 13.35
N LEU A 3 -15.89 -30.14 14.33
CA LEU A 3 -16.31 -28.77 14.59
C LEU A 3 -16.07 -27.93 13.33
N ALA A 4 -17.11 -27.38 12.75
CA ALA A 4 -16.98 -26.45 11.66
C ALA A 4 -16.05 -25.29 12.09
N SER A 5 -15.04 -24.97 11.29
CA SER A 5 -14.17 -23.82 11.49
C SER A 5 -14.53 -22.75 10.47
N VAL A 6 -14.60 -21.52 10.91
CA VAL A 6 -14.91 -20.34 10.07
C VAL A 6 -13.66 -19.51 9.96
N LEU A 7 -13.28 -19.12 8.75
CA LEU A 7 -12.26 -18.11 8.50
C LEU A 7 -12.94 -16.83 7.98
N LEU A 8 -12.75 -15.75 8.71
CA LEU A 8 -13.23 -14.42 8.36
C LEU A 8 -12.09 -13.68 7.67
N VAL A 9 -12.30 -13.23 6.44
CA VAL A 9 -11.27 -12.61 5.62
C VAL A 9 -11.68 -11.19 5.26
N LEU A 10 -10.79 -10.23 5.49
CA LEU A 10 -10.83 -8.92 4.86
C LEU A 10 -10.12 -9.00 3.52
N SER A 11 -10.81 -8.63 2.45
CA SER A 11 -10.24 -8.61 1.10
C SER A 11 -9.17 -7.51 0.97
N PRO A 12 -8.20 -7.68 0.04
CA PRO A 12 -7.20 -6.66 -0.26
C PRO A 12 -7.83 -5.33 -0.68
N PHE A 13 -7.08 -4.24 -0.40
CA PHE A 13 -7.41 -2.85 -0.72
C PHE A 13 -8.65 -2.29 -0.04
N THR A 14 -9.17 -2.96 0.97
CA THR A 14 -10.01 -2.32 1.97
C THR A 14 -9.16 -1.28 2.72
N GLN A 15 -9.78 -0.27 3.30
CA GLN A 15 -9.16 0.85 3.97
C GLN A 15 -8.00 0.43 4.92
N ILE A 16 -6.75 0.81 4.58
CA ILE A 16 -5.55 0.39 5.33
C ILE A 16 -5.25 1.28 6.54
N ASN A 17 -5.76 2.51 6.55
CA ASN A 17 -5.46 3.50 7.59
C ASN A 17 -6.36 3.37 8.82
N THR A 18 -7.40 2.54 8.78
CA THR A 18 -8.33 2.34 9.88
C THR A 18 -8.65 0.85 9.99
N PRO A 19 -8.48 0.25 11.19
CA PRO A 19 -8.87 -1.15 11.40
C PRO A 19 -10.37 -1.34 11.10
N TYR A 20 -10.69 -2.35 10.30
CA TYR A 20 -12.07 -2.72 10.04
C TYR A 20 -12.54 -3.73 11.10
N PRO A 21 -13.36 -3.36 12.05
CA PRO A 21 -13.60 -4.17 13.25
C PRO A 21 -14.53 -5.36 13.04
N SER A 22 -15.19 -5.48 11.88
CA SER A 22 -16.26 -6.49 11.68
C SER A 22 -15.78 -7.92 11.88
N THR A 23 -14.60 -8.28 11.37
CA THR A 23 -14.05 -9.63 11.53
C THR A 23 -13.72 -9.95 12.98
N ALA A 24 -13.25 -8.97 13.76
CA ALA A 24 -12.97 -9.15 15.19
C ALA A 24 -14.26 -9.38 15.99
N TYR A 25 -15.31 -8.59 15.73
CA TYR A 25 -16.62 -8.77 16.38
C TYR A 25 -17.26 -10.10 16.01
N LEU A 26 -17.26 -10.47 14.73
CA LEU A 26 -17.82 -11.73 14.26
C LEU A 26 -17.05 -12.93 14.84
N LYS A 27 -15.71 -12.86 14.88
CA LYS A 27 -14.88 -13.88 15.51
C LYS A 27 -15.26 -14.06 16.98
N GLY A 28 -15.28 -12.96 17.76
CA GLY A 28 -15.66 -13.02 19.17
C GLY A 28 -17.05 -13.59 19.39
N TYR A 29 -18.03 -13.23 18.56
CA TYR A 29 -19.38 -13.78 18.63
C TYR A 29 -19.40 -15.29 18.33
N LEU A 30 -18.72 -15.75 17.28
CA LEU A 30 -18.66 -17.17 16.92
C LEU A 30 -17.99 -18.00 18.00
N GLU A 31 -16.87 -17.51 18.55
CA GLU A 31 -16.16 -18.19 19.65
C GLU A 31 -17.02 -18.28 20.92
N ALA A 32 -17.78 -17.22 21.24
CA ALA A 32 -18.76 -17.25 22.37
C ALA A 32 -19.90 -18.26 22.15
N LYS A 33 -20.16 -18.66 20.88
CA LYS A 33 -21.15 -19.70 20.53
C LYS A 33 -20.51 -21.09 20.37
N GLY A 34 -19.23 -21.25 20.74
CA GLY A 34 -18.51 -22.52 20.63
C GLY A 34 -18.07 -22.88 19.20
N VAL A 35 -18.13 -21.93 18.26
CA VAL A 35 -17.64 -22.12 16.88
C VAL A 35 -16.20 -21.63 16.81
N ARG A 36 -15.28 -22.50 16.38
CA ARG A 36 -13.88 -22.11 16.17
C ARG A 36 -13.78 -21.17 14.96
N ALA A 37 -13.27 -19.95 15.18
CA ALA A 37 -13.13 -18.94 14.14
C ALA A 37 -11.70 -18.38 14.09
N GLY A 38 -11.20 -18.19 12.87
CA GLY A 38 -9.97 -17.44 12.55
C GLY A 38 -10.32 -16.13 11.85
N GLN A 39 -9.34 -15.23 11.77
CA GLN A 39 -9.43 -14.04 10.92
C GLN A 39 -8.10 -13.80 10.23
N ALA A 40 -8.19 -13.24 9.02
CA ALA A 40 -7.05 -12.77 8.22
C ALA A 40 -7.40 -11.42 7.60
N ASP A 41 -6.44 -10.51 7.56
CA ASP A 41 -6.53 -9.25 6.84
C ASP A 41 -5.57 -9.28 5.65
N LEU A 42 -6.09 -9.74 4.52
CA LEU A 42 -5.30 -9.85 3.29
C LEU A 42 -4.92 -8.48 2.73
N GLY A 43 -5.65 -7.42 3.09
CA GLY A 43 -5.28 -6.05 2.70
C GLY A 43 -3.96 -5.63 3.33
N ILE A 44 -3.84 -5.76 4.64
CA ILE A 44 -2.61 -5.43 5.38
C ILE A 44 -1.48 -6.38 4.97
N GLU A 45 -1.74 -7.68 4.89
CA GLU A 45 -0.73 -8.69 4.52
C GLU A 45 -0.16 -8.43 3.13
N THR A 46 -1.01 -8.15 2.13
CA THR A 46 -0.58 -7.81 0.77
C THR A 46 0.28 -6.55 0.73
N ILE A 47 -0.16 -5.49 1.42
CA ILE A 47 0.58 -4.23 1.47
C ILE A 47 1.94 -4.40 2.13
N LEU A 48 2.02 -5.12 3.24
CA LEU A 48 3.28 -5.37 3.94
C LEU A 48 4.23 -6.26 3.13
N THR A 49 3.70 -7.22 2.37
CA THR A 49 4.48 -8.05 1.45
C THR A 49 5.00 -7.22 0.29
N LEU A 50 4.13 -6.47 -0.38
CA LEU A 50 4.46 -5.65 -1.55
C LEU A 50 5.46 -4.53 -1.19
N PHE A 51 5.23 -3.81 -0.10
CA PHE A 51 6.09 -2.73 0.37
C PHE A 51 7.14 -3.22 1.38
N SER A 52 7.81 -4.29 1.02
CA SER A 52 9.02 -4.82 1.65
C SER A 52 10.20 -4.72 0.68
N THR A 53 11.42 -4.87 1.19
CA THR A 53 12.63 -4.95 0.34
C THR A 53 12.50 -6.03 -0.73
N GLN A 54 11.99 -7.22 -0.36
CA GLN A 54 11.77 -8.32 -1.29
C GLN A 54 10.66 -7.97 -2.29
N GLY A 55 9.49 -7.53 -1.82
CA GLY A 55 8.34 -7.22 -2.68
C GLY A 55 8.64 -6.14 -3.71
N LEU A 56 9.34 -5.05 -3.32
CA LEU A 56 9.79 -4.04 -4.28
C LEU A 56 10.84 -4.58 -5.25
N GLY A 57 11.74 -5.45 -4.79
CA GLY A 57 12.70 -6.12 -5.68
C GLY A 57 12.00 -6.92 -6.78
N GLU A 58 11.00 -7.71 -6.40
CA GLU A 58 10.18 -8.49 -7.34
C GLU A 58 9.33 -7.59 -8.25
N LEU A 59 8.76 -6.51 -7.72
CA LEU A 59 8.00 -5.52 -8.50
C LEU A 59 8.87 -4.89 -9.60
N PHE A 60 10.03 -4.37 -9.24
CA PHE A 60 10.93 -3.75 -10.21
C PHE A 60 11.42 -4.75 -11.26
N ALA A 61 11.74 -5.97 -10.86
CA ALA A 61 12.12 -7.05 -11.78
C ALA A 61 10.97 -7.38 -12.78
N GLU A 62 9.72 -7.43 -12.29
CA GLU A 62 8.56 -7.67 -13.15
C GLU A 62 8.36 -6.53 -14.16
N ILE A 63 8.51 -5.26 -13.73
CA ILE A 63 8.40 -4.09 -14.62
C ILE A 63 9.47 -4.14 -15.72
N GLU A 64 10.72 -4.44 -15.36
CA GLU A 64 11.82 -4.58 -16.31
C GLU A 64 11.59 -5.74 -17.30
N ARG A 65 11.01 -6.83 -16.85
CA ARG A 65 10.66 -7.99 -17.68
C ARG A 65 9.61 -7.64 -18.75
N ARG A 66 8.66 -6.75 -18.43
CA ARG A 66 7.58 -6.33 -19.35
C ARG A 66 8.08 -5.45 -20.50
N LYS A 67 9.23 -4.81 -20.36
CA LYS A 67 9.88 -3.97 -21.40
C LYS A 67 8.94 -2.93 -22.02
N GLY A 68 8.08 -2.32 -21.21
CA GLY A 68 7.12 -1.31 -21.65
C GLY A 68 7.79 0.01 -22.07
N LYS A 69 7.06 0.83 -22.84
CA LYS A 69 7.42 2.23 -23.04
C LYS A 69 6.79 3.05 -21.92
N TYR A 70 7.61 3.46 -20.97
CA TYR A 70 7.13 4.14 -19.78
C TYR A 70 7.32 5.66 -19.84
N PRO A 71 6.45 6.46 -19.18
CA PRO A 71 6.60 7.89 -18.99
C PRO A 71 7.93 8.27 -18.32
N ALA A 72 8.32 9.53 -18.40
CA ALA A 72 9.57 10.04 -17.80
C ALA A 72 9.63 9.77 -16.28
N LYS A 73 8.52 9.99 -15.58
CA LYS A 73 8.39 9.72 -14.13
C LYS A 73 8.74 8.26 -13.80
N VAL A 74 8.13 7.30 -14.49
CA VAL A 74 8.39 5.86 -14.27
C VAL A 74 9.85 5.52 -14.58
N ARG A 75 10.41 6.06 -15.68
CA ARG A 75 11.83 5.84 -16.00
C ARG A 75 12.77 6.38 -14.92
N GLY A 76 12.44 7.54 -14.33
CA GLY A 76 13.19 8.10 -13.20
C GLY A 76 13.14 7.18 -11.98
N MET A 77 11.97 6.63 -11.66
CA MET A 77 11.81 5.67 -10.56
C MET A 77 12.60 4.37 -10.82
N LEU A 78 12.58 3.85 -12.06
CA LEU A 78 13.35 2.67 -12.42
C LEU A 78 14.86 2.92 -12.32
N ALA A 79 15.35 4.10 -12.70
CA ALA A 79 16.74 4.48 -12.54
C ALA A 79 17.17 4.55 -11.06
N ASN A 80 16.25 4.91 -10.17
CA ASN A 80 16.47 5.03 -8.73
C ASN A 80 15.95 3.81 -7.93
N LYS A 81 15.59 2.70 -8.60
CA LYS A 81 14.94 1.53 -7.97
C LYS A 81 15.63 1.04 -6.69
N GLN A 82 16.96 1.02 -6.69
CA GLN A 82 17.71 0.53 -5.53
C GLN A 82 17.43 1.38 -4.29
N ARG A 83 17.31 2.70 -4.45
CA ARG A 83 17.00 3.61 -3.34
C ARG A 83 15.61 3.37 -2.77
N TYR A 84 14.62 3.03 -3.61
CA TYR A 84 13.30 2.60 -3.15
C TYR A 84 13.36 1.30 -2.38
N ILE A 85 14.08 0.29 -2.87
CA ILE A 85 14.27 -1.02 -2.24
C ILE A 85 14.94 -0.88 -0.87
N ASP A 86 15.96 -0.04 -0.76
CA ASP A 86 16.73 0.14 0.48
C ASP A 86 15.97 0.91 1.56
N THR A 87 15.02 1.78 1.17
CA THR A 87 14.32 2.66 2.12
C THR A 87 12.97 2.13 2.57
N ILE A 88 12.29 1.31 1.77
CA ILE A 88 10.88 0.93 1.99
C ILE A 88 10.61 0.33 3.35
N THR A 89 11.40 -0.64 3.80
CA THR A 89 11.17 -1.33 5.07
C THR A 89 11.23 -0.37 6.27
N ALA A 90 12.17 0.57 6.25
CA ALA A 90 12.29 1.55 7.31
C ALA A 90 11.16 2.59 7.27
N VAL A 91 10.71 3.00 6.07
CA VAL A 91 9.56 3.90 5.90
C VAL A 91 8.27 3.25 6.40
N VAL A 92 8.01 2.00 6.05
CA VAL A 92 6.84 1.26 6.56
C VAL A 92 6.90 1.13 8.08
N ALA A 93 8.06 0.78 8.66
CA ALA A 93 8.24 0.71 10.11
C ALA A 93 8.00 2.07 10.79
N PHE A 94 8.42 3.17 10.17
CA PHE A 94 8.15 4.53 10.64
C PHE A 94 6.64 4.85 10.66
N LEU A 95 5.94 4.55 9.56
CA LEU A 95 4.49 4.77 9.47
C LEU A 95 3.71 3.92 10.50
N GLN A 96 4.23 2.73 10.82
CA GLN A 96 3.70 1.89 11.90
C GLN A 96 4.07 2.39 13.32
N GLY A 97 4.80 3.48 13.46
CA GLY A 97 5.23 4.01 14.74
C GLY A 97 6.37 3.23 15.41
N LYS A 98 7.09 2.39 14.66
CA LYS A 98 8.18 1.55 15.18
C LYS A 98 9.58 2.16 15.00
N ASN A 99 9.69 3.30 14.30
CA ASN A 99 10.98 3.92 13.97
C ASN A 99 10.90 5.46 13.98
N ASP A 100 10.51 6.03 15.11
CA ASP A 100 10.34 7.49 15.27
C ASP A 100 11.59 8.33 14.90
N PRO A 101 12.85 7.91 15.18
CA PRO A 101 14.03 8.66 14.80
C PRO A 101 14.17 8.90 13.28
N LEU A 102 13.50 8.09 12.46
CA LEU A 102 13.55 8.25 11.01
C LEU A 102 12.91 9.56 10.53
N ALA A 103 11.99 10.15 11.31
CA ALA A 103 11.34 11.41 10.99
C ALA A 103 12.34 12.52 10.61
N TYR A 104 13.41 12.63 11.38
CA TYR A 104 14.45 13.63 11.14
C TYR A 104 15.16 13.44 9.80
N ARG A 105 15.46 12.18 9.43
CA ARG A 105 16.12 11.87 8.17
C ARG A 105 15.19 12.09 6.97
N ILE A 106 13.93 11.75 7.10
CA ILE A 106 12.91 11.97 6.04
C ILE A 106 12.77 13.47 5.76
N CYS A 107 12.71 14.31 6.79
CA CYS A 107 12.53 15.75 6.62
C CYS A 107 13.77 16.47 6.06
N ASN A 108 14.95 15.89 6.17
CA ASN A 108 16.20 16.45 5.62
C ASN A 108 16.41 16.13 4.12
N GLN A 109 15.40 15.61 3.43
CA GLN A 109 15.35 15.32 1.98
C GLN A 109 16.39 14.32 1.45
N ASP A 110 17.42 13.93 2.22
CA ASP A 110 18.48 13.02 1.77
C ASP A 110 18.09 11.54 1.85
N TYR A 111 16.99 11.21 2.53
CA TYR A 111 16.65 9.83 2.82
C TYR A 111 15.74 9.20 1.78
N LEU A 112 14.66 9.86 1.41
CA LEU A 112 13.73 9.36 0.39
C LEU A 112 14.26 9.62 -1.01
N PRO A 113 13.94 8.78 -2.01
CA PRO A 113 14.15 9.11 -3.41
C PRO A 113 13.48 10.44 -3.78
N GLU A 114 14.10 11.21 -4.67
CA GLU A 114 13.46 12.42 -5.20
C GLU A 114 12.15 12.08 -5.89
N SER A 115 11.12 12.87 -5.59
CA SER A 115 9.77 12.72 -6.09
C SER A 115 9.25 14.07 -6.56
N ASP A 116 8.57 14.06 -7.71
CA ASP A 116 7.90 15.27 -8.23
C ASP A 116 6.87 15.82 -7.24
N ARG A 117 6.25 14.95 -6.44
CA ARG A 117 5.25 15.33 -5.42
C ARG A 117 5.90 15.99 -4.20
N GLY A 118 7.08 15.54 -3.81
CA GLY A 118 7.79 16.06 -2.63
C GLY A 118 8.44 17.41 -2.87
N SER A 119 8.81 17.74 -4.12
CA SER A 119 9.50 18.97 -4.48
C SER A 119 8.56 20.16 -4.75
N GLN A 120 7.28 19.93 -4.99
CA GLN A 120 6.37 20.98 -5.47
C GLN A 120 5.87 21.97 -4.39
N ASN A 121 6.03 21.69 -3.08
CA ASN A 121 5.36 22.45 -2.03
C ASN A 121 6.21 22.68 -0.77
N GLU A 122 7.50 22.95 -0.89
CA GLU A 122 8.34 23.17 0.32
C GLU A 122 7.84 24.32 1.21
N GLU A 123 7.44 25.47 0.62
CA GLU A 123 6.92 26.62 1.36
C GLU A 123 5.56 26.31 2.02
N GLU A 124 4.70 25.58 1.35
CA GLU A 124 3.39 25.15 1.90
C GLU A 124 3.59 24.12 3.02
N LEU A 125 4.54 23.21 2.87
CA LEU A 125 4.89 22.24 3.91
C LEU A 125 5.49 22.91 5.15
N GLU A 126 6.35 23.90 4.97
CA GLU A 126 6.93 24.68 6.05
C GLU A 126 5.81 25.48 6.78
N TRP A 127 4.90 26.08 6.04
CA TRP A 127 3.75 26.78 6.60
C TRP A 127 2.79 25.83 7.33
N ALA A 128 2.47 24.67 6.76
CA ALA A 128 1.50 23.73 7.32
C ALA A 128 2.01 23.00 8.56
N PHE A 129 3.29 22.64 8.60
CA PHE A 129 3.84 21.83 9.67
C PHE A 129 4.76 22.58 10.64
N GLY A 130 5.36 23.70 10.21
CA GLY A 130 6.26 24.52 11.04
C GLY A 130 7.35 23.68 11.74
N THR A 131 7.96 24.24 12.79
CA THR A 131 9.00 23.57 13.56
C THR A 131 8.46 22.50 14.54
N SER A 132 7.18 22.58 14.91
CA SER A 132 6.55 21.68 15.88
C SER A 132 6.00 20.38 15.25
N GLY A 133 5.88 20.34 13.94
CA GLY A 133 5.24 19.26 13.19
C GLY A 133 6.20 18.31 12.47
N LEU A 134 7.49 18.21 12.89
CA LEU A 134 8.50 17.39 12.20
C LEU A 134 8.02 15.95 11.94
N ARG A 135 7.39 15.33 12.92
CA ARG A 135 6.88 13.96 12.80
C ARG A 135 5.71 13.87 11.81
N ASP A 136 4.84 14.86 11.82
CA ASP A 136 3.68 14.89 10.93
C ASP A 136 4.11 15.24 9.50
N LYS A 137 5.07 16.17 9.33
CA LYS A 137 5.74 16.43 8.06
C LYS A 137 6.39 15.16 7.51
N ALA A 138 7.14 14.42 8.33
CA ALA A 138 7.75 13.17 7.92
C ALA A 138 6.74 12.09 7.53
N ARG A 139 5.62 11.97 8.25
CA ARG A 139 4.53 11.07 7.90
C ARG A 139 3.89 11.43 6.56
N TYR A 140 3.65 12.72 6.35
CA TYR A 140 3.13 13.21 5.08
C TYR A 140 4.07 12.85 3.91
N LEU A 141 5.37 13.15 4.03
CA LEU A 141 6.37 12.81 3.02
C LEU A 141 6.48 11.29 2.78
N ALA A 142 6.42 10.49 3.85
CA ALA A 142 6.40 9.04 3.76
C ALA A 142 5.12 8.53 3.05
N THR A 143 4.00 9.21 3.22
CA THR A 143 2.76 8.88 2.51
C THR A 143 2.88 9.21 1.02
N LEU A 144 3.42 10.38 0.65
CA LEU A 144 3.68 10.73 -0.75
C LEU A 144 4.61 9.73 -1.43
N TYR A 145 5.65 9.28 -0.74
CA TYR A 145 6.55 8.24 -1.23
C TYR A 145 5.81 6.91 -1.54
N LEU A 146 4.88 6.49 -0.68
CA LEU A 146 4.04 5.32 -0.98
C LEU A 146 3.06 5.58 -2.13
N GLU A 147 2.52 6.79 -2.25
CA GLU A 147 1.64 7.17 -3.36
C GLU A 147 2.38 7.15 -4.72
N ASP A 148 3.65 7.55 -4.75
CA ASP A 148 4.47 7.41 -5.96
C ASP A 148 4.68 5.95 -6.36
N LEU A 149 4.90 5.06 -5.39
CA LEU A 149 4.96 3.62 -5.65
C LEU A 149 3.62 3.06 -6.14
N CYS A 150 2.50 3.57 -5.63
CA CYS A 150 1.18 3.21 -6.15
C CYS A 150 0.98 3.66 -7.60
N ASP A 151 1.41 4.88 -7.94
CA ASP A 151 1.36 5.37 -9.32
C ASP A 151 2.23 4.49 -10.22
N LEU A 152 3.44 4.12 -9.79
CA LEU A 152 4.31 3.21 -10.51
C LEU A 152 3.59 1.89 -10.83
N ILE A 153 2.96 1.27 -9.82
CA ILE A 153 2.22 0.01 -10.01
C ILE A 153 1.07 0.21 -10.99
N ARG A 154 0.29 1.27 -10.83
CA ARG A 154 -0.86 1.58 -11.68
C ARG A 154 -0.47 1.77 -13.14
N GLU A 155 0.65 2.44 -13.39
CA GLU A 155 1.11 2.73 -14.74
C GLU A 155 1.83 1.54 -15.41
N THR A 156 2.27 0.54 -14.65
CA THR A 156 3.15 -0.52 -15.18
C THR A 156 2.60 -1.94 -15.02
N ILE A 157 1.84 -2.20 -13.97
CA ILE A 157 1.43 -3.54 -13.56
C ILE A 157 -0.08 -3.71 -13.63
N ASP A 158 -0.81 -2.87 -12.91
CA ASP A 158 -2.25 -3.00 -12.70
C ASP A 158 -2.91 -1.62 -12.64
N PRO A 159 -3.66 -1.20 -13.66
CA PRO A 159 -4.28 0.12 -13.72
C PRO A 159 -5.33 0.35 -12.63
N ASP A 160 -5.86 -0.73 -12.03
CA ASP A 160 -6.87 -0.66 -10.99
C ASP A 160 -6.26 -0.57 -9.58
N PHE A 161 -4.92 -0.70 -9.46
CA PHE A 161 -4.23 -0.63 -8.18
C PHE A 161 -4.29 0.77 -7.57
N GLY A 162 -4.54 0.85 -6.27
CA GLY A 162 -4.48 2.10 -5.51
C GLY A 162 -4.77 1.90 -4.03
N PHE A 163 -4.33 2.87 -3.22
CA PHE A 163 -4.78 2.92 -1.84
C PHE A 163 -6.22 3.42 -1.80
N SER A 164 -7.10 2.60 -1.26
CA SER A 164 -8.48 2.95 -1.09
C SER A 164 -8.64 3.93 0.08
N ARG A 165 -9.05 5.16 -0.20
CA ARG A 165 -9.57 6.10 0.79
C ARG A 165 -11.09 6.04 0.76
N TYR A 166 -11.74 6.11 1.92
CA TYR A 166 -13.20 5.94 2.03
C TYR A 166 -14.00 6.80 1.04
N ALA A 167 -13.58 8.03 0.81
CA ALA A 167 -14.24 8.94 -0.14
C ALA A 167 -13.99 8.58 -1.61
N GLU A 168 -12.86 7.94 -1.94
CA GLU A 168 -12.52 7.51 -3.30
C GLU A 168 -13.20 6.19 -3.68
N HIS A 169 -13.58 5.38 -2.71
CA HIS A 169 -14.28 4.12 -2.92
C HIS A 169 -15.60 4.29 -3.64
N LEU A 170 -16.35 5.33 -3.30
CA LEU A 170 -17.65 5.59 -3.92
C LEU A 170 -17.54 5.89 -5.43
N GLY A 171 -16.38 6.37 -5.88
CA GLY A 171 -16.12 6.67 -7.30
C GLY A 171 -15.47 5.54 -8.09
N ARG A 172 -15.02 4.47 -7.43
CA ARG A 172 -14.29 3.36 -8.07
C ARG A 172 -14.96 2.00 -7.94
N CYS A 173 -16.11 1.93 -7.27
CA CYS A 173 -16.89 0.70 -7.22
C CYS A 173 -17.44 0.37 -8.61
N ALA A 174 -17.45 -0.91 -8.96
CA ALA A 174 -18.13 -1.37 -10.15
C ALA A 174 -19.58 -0.87 -10.16
N SER A 175 -19.98 -0.22 -11.25
CA SER A 175 -21.31 0.37 -11.39
C SER A 175 -22.29 -0.61 -12.07
N SER A 176 -21.77 -1.73 -12.60
CA SER A 176 -22.57 -2.75 -13.30
C SER A 176 -22.05 -4.15 -12.99
N PHE A 177 -22.90 -5.15 -13.24
CA PHE A 177 -22.51 -6.55 -13.13
C PHE A 177 -21.48 -6.94 -14.20
N ASP A 178 -21.57 -6.35 -15.38
CA ASP A 178 -20.64 -6.61 -16.49
C ASP A 178 -19.20 -6.23 -16.13
N GLU A 179 -18.99 -5.11 -15.42
CA GLU A 179 -17.67 -4.71 -14.93
C GLU A 179 -17.10 -5.73 -13.93
N ILE A 180 -17.95 -6.32 -13.08
CA ILE A 180 -17.54 -7.36 -12.13
C ILE A 180 -17.17 -8.64 -12.89
N GLU A 181 -17.97 -9.04 -13.87
CA GLU A 181 -17.71 -10.23 -14.69
C GLU A 181 -16.40 -10.06 -15.48
N GLU A 182 -16.19 -8.90 -16.10
CA GLU A 182 -14.95 -8.58 -16.80
C GLU A 182 -13.74 -8.62 -15.88
N ALA A 183 -13.85 -8.08 -14.66
CA ALA A 183 -12.79 -8.14 -13.66
C ALA A 183 -12.44 -9.57 -13.25
N LEU A 184 -13.44 -10.45 -13.08
CA LEU A 184 -13.26 -11.86 -12.74
C LEU A 184 -12.62 -12.69 -13.87
N GLN A 185 -12.76 -12.25 -15.13
CA GLN A 185 -12.17 -12.90 -16.30
C GLN A 185 -10.72 -12.46 -16.55
N LYS A 186 -10.23 -11.40 -15.90
CA LYS A 186 -8.83 -10.97 -16.04
C LYS A 186 -7.88 -12.07 -15.56
N PRO A 187 -6.75 -12.27 -16.27
CA PRO A 187 -5.75 -13.23 -15.83
C PRO A 187 -5.10 -12.78 -14.51
N PHE A 188 -4.64 -13.74 -13.72
CA PHE A 188 -3.94 -13.49 -12.46
C PHE A 188 -2.77 -12.52 -12.66
N SER A 189 -2.84 -11.39 -11.98
CA SER A 189 -1.84 -10.32 -12.05
C SER A 189 -0.62 -10.62 -11.15
N PHE A 190 0.40 -9.76 -11.22
CA PHE A 190 1.50 -9.77 -10.27
C PHE A 190 1.00 -9.49 -8.84
N ILE A 191 0.05 -8.58 -8.68
CA ILE A 191 -0.52 -8.23 -7.38
C ILE A 191 -1.31 -9.39 -6.78
N ASP A 192 -2.08 -10.12 -7.60
CA ASP A 192 -2.80 -11.31 -7.14
C ASP A 192 -1.86 -12.39 -6.60
N ARG A 193 -0.67 -12.54 -7.20
CA ARG A 193 0.36 -13.46 -6.68
C ARG A 193 0.90 -13.02 -5.31
N MET A 194 1.00 -11.72 -5.07
CA MET A 194 1.44 -11.17 -3.78
C MET A 194 0.41 -11.37 -2.65
N THR A 195 -0.86 -11.66 -2.98
CA THR A 195 -1.91 -11.97 -2.01
C THR A 195 -1.97 -13.45 -1.64
N GLN A 196 -1.21 -14.31 -2.33
CA GLN A 196 -1.18 -15.74 -2.01
C GLN A 196 -0.32 -15.99 -0.76
N PRO A 197 -0.85 -16.71 0.25
CA PRO A 197 -0.10 -17.06 1.44
C PRO A 197 1.03 -18.05 1.17
#